data_92f5d54fa254c92f35b11f5f1bc4e099
#
_entry.id   92f5d54fa254c92f35b11f5f1bc4e099
#
_cell.length_a   1.000
_cell.length_b   1.000
_cell.length_c   1.000
_cell.angle_alpha   90.00
_cell.angle_beta   90.00
_cell.angle_gamma   90.00
#
_symmetry.space_group_name_H-M   'P 1'
#
loop_
_entity.id
_entity.type
_entity.pdbx_description
1 polymer ?
#
loop_
_entity_poly.entity_id
_entity_poly.type
_entity_poly.pdbx_seq_one_letter_code
_entity_poly.pdbx_strand_id
1 'polypeptide(L)'
;MYKIGIDIVKISRIEKSIKSQSFLNKVFTENERAYCKKAENFAGIFAGKEAYFKALGTGLKFPLTDVEIGHDENGKPHLCGIDSSDISISHDGEYAVATVILL
;
A
#
# COMPACT_ATOMS: atom_id res chain seq x y z
N MET A 1 -21.12 6.06 7.89
CA MET A 1 -20.86 6.40 6.47
C MET A 1 -19.49 5.88 6.06
N TYR A 2 -19.41 5.34 4.87
CA TYR A 2 -18.18 4.78 4.37
C TYR A 2 -17.35 5.82 3.67
N LYS A 3 -16.03 5.67 3.77
CA LYS A 3 -15.07 6.42 2.97
C LYS A 3 -14.33 5.42 2.10
N ILE A 4 -14.09 5.76 0.86
CA ILE A 4 -13.45 4.86 -0.08
C ILE A 4 -12.30 5.55 -0.80
N GLY A 5 -11.25 4.81 -1.06
CA GLY A 5 -10.14 5.26 -1.85
C GLY A 5 -9.67 4.18 -2.80
N ILE A 6 -9.19 4.58 -3.95
CA ILE A 6 -8.64 3.66 -4.94
C ILE A 6 -7.38 4.28 -5.51
N ASP A 7 -6.40 3.45 -5.82
CA ASP A 7 -5.20 3.90 -6.48
C ASP A 7 -4.70 2.84 -7.46
N ILE A 8 -4.08 3.30 -8.53
CA ILE A 8 -3.44 2.43 -9.51
C ILE A 8 -2.02 2.95 -9.73
N VAL A 9 -1.07 2.04 -9.79
CA VAL A 9 0.33 2.41 -9.97
C VAL A 9 1.00 1.49 -10.98
N LYS A 10 1.90 2.07 -11.76
CA LYS A 10 2.69 1.29 -12.71
C LYS A 10 3.82 0.60 -11.95
N ILE A 11 3.90 -0.72 -12.07
CA ILE A 11 4.86 -1.53 -11.33
C ILE A 11 6.30 -1.12 -11.67
N SER A 12 6.59 -0.83 -12.94
CA SER A 12 7.94 -0.42 -13.37
C SER A 12 8.41 0.87 -12.70
N ARG A 13 7.47 1.78 -12.39
CA ARG A 13 7.78 3.02 -11.68
C ARG A 13 8.25 2.71 -10.25
N ILE A 14 7.56 1.80 -9.59
CA ILE A 14 7.93 1.40 -8.22
C ILE A 14 9.23 0.59 -8.24
N GLU A 15 9.42 -0.25 -9.26
CA GLU A 15 10.66 -1.01 -9.41
C GLU A 15 11.88 -0.09 -9.44
N LYS A 16 11.77 1.05 -10.11
CA LYS A 16 12.84 2.05 -10.12
C LYS A 16 12.98 2.74 -8.76
N SER A 17 11.86 3.09 -8.15
CA SER A 17 11.85 3.84 -6.88
C SER A 17 12.46 3.05 -5.74
N ILE A 18 12.23 1.74 -5.66
CA ILE A 18 12.75 0.92 -4.57
C ILE A 18 14.27 0.69 -4.64
N LYS A 19 14.92 1.13 -5.71
CA LYS A 19 16.38 1.15 -5.76
C LYS A 19 16.97 2.24 -4.87
N SER A 20 16.15 3.21 -4.46
CA SER A 20 16.54 4.28 -3.56
C SER A 20 16.28 3.86 -2.12
N GLN A 21 17.32 3.85 -1.29
CA GLN A 21 17.18 3.53 0.13
C GLN A 21 16.31 4.56 0.83
N SER A 22 16.42 5.82 0.42
CA SER A 22 15.58 6.90 0.96
C SER A 22 14.10 6.63 0.72
N PHE A 23 13.75 6.20 -0.49
CA PHE A 23 12.37 5.86 -0.82
C PHE A 23 11.86 4.69 0.03
N LEU A 24 12.67 3.63 0.13
CA LEU A 24 12.31 2.47 0.96
C LEU A 24 12.05 2.87 2.40
N ASN A 25 12.93 3.70 2.96
CA ASN A 25 12.82 4.11 4.36
C ASN A 25 11.59 4.98 4.64
N LYS A 26 11.19 5.80 3.66
CA LYS A 26 10.04 6.72 3.83
C LYS A 26 8.70 6.06 3.57
N VAL A 27 8.69 4.97 2.82
CA VAL A 27 7.43 4.41 2.31
C VAL A 27 7.07 3.08 2.97
N PHE A 28 8.06 2.21 3.19
CA PHE A 28 7.79 0.84 3.64
C PHE A 28 8.40 0.56 5.01
N THR A 29 7.60 -0.05 5.88
CA THR A 29 8.08 -0.49 7.18
C THR A 29 8.98 -1.72 7.01
N GLU A 30 9.71 -2.08 8.07
CA GLU A 30 10.54 -3.29 8.06
C GLU A 30 9.71 -4.53 7.74
N ASN A 31 8.53 -4.64 8.35
CA ASN A 31 7.65 -5.79 8.12
C ASN A 31 7.19 -5.85 6.66
N GLU A 32 6.86 -4.71 6.08
CA GLU A 32 6.45 -4.66 4.67
C GLU A 32 7.60 -5.07 3.76
N ARG A 33 8.81 -4.58 4.04
CA ARG A 33 9.98 -4.95 3.24
C ARG A 33 10.31 -6.42 3.36
N ALA A 34 10.13 -7.00 4.55
CA ALA A 34 10.35 -8.43 4.76
C ALA A 34 9.32 -9.27 4.00
N TYR A 35 8.09 -8.79 3.91
CA TYR A 35 7.03 -9.48 3.19
C TYR A 35 7.25 -9.47 1.68
N CYS A 36 7.69 -8.35 1.13
CA CYS A 36 7.79 -8.15 -0.31
C CYS A 36 8.95 -8.93 -0.91
N LYS A 37 8.69 -9.67 -1.98
CA LYS A 37 9.68 -10.45 -2.72
C LYS A 37 9.91 -9.93 -4.14
N LYS A 38 8.91 -9.24 -4.70
CA LYS A 38 8.92 -8.75 -6.08
C LYS A 38 8.45 -7.31 -6.12
N ALA A 39 8.80 -6.61 -7.21
CA ALA A 39 8.36 -5.23 -7.42
C ALA A 39 6.83 -5.09 -7.34
N GLU A 40 6.08 -6.07 -7.84
CA GLU A 40 4.62 -6.03 -7.79
C GLU A 40 4.09 -6.04 -6.35
N ASN A 41 4.81 -6.67 -5.42
CA ASN A 41 4.41 -6.65 -4.00
C ASN A 41 4.57 -5.24 -3.43
N PHE A 42 5.70 -4.60 -3.69
CA PHE A 42 5.93 -3.21 -3.26
C PHE A 42 4.91 -2.27 -3.89
N ALA A 43 4.62 -2.45 -5.18
CA ALA A 43 3.67 -1.62 -5.89
C ALA A 43 2.25 -1.74 -5.30
N GLY A 44 1.84 -2.96 -4.95
CA GLY A 44 0.53 -3.19 -4.33
C GLY A 44 0.42 -2.50 -2.98
N ILE A 45 1.46 -2.60 -2.14
CA ILE A 45 1.47 -1.94 -0.84
C ILE A 45 1.47 -0.42 -1.02
N PHE A 46 2.27 0.10 -1.95
CA PHE A 46 2.30 1.53 -2.22
C PHE A 46 0.92 2.04 -2.66
N ALA A 47 0.29 1.33 -3.60
CA ALA A 47 -1.07 1.68 -4.03
C ALA A 47 -2.06 1.64 -2.86
N GLY A 48 -1.91 0.67 -1.97
CA GLY A 48 -2.75 0.56 -0.77
C GLY A 48 -2.62 1.76 0.14
N LYS A 49 -1.40 2.25 0.35
CA LYS A 49 -1.17 3.44 1.18
C LYS A 49 -1.76 4.69 0.53
N GLU A 50 -1.59 4.86 -0.78
CA GLU A 50 -2.20 5.97 -1.48
C GLU A 50 -3.73 5.90 -1.42
N ALA A 51 -4.29 4.71 -1.61
CA ALA A 51 -5.74 4.51 -1.50
C ALA A 51 -6.26 4.87 -0.11
N TYR A 52 -5.50 4.52 0.93
CA TYR A 52 -5.85 4.88 2.30
C TYR A 52 -5.95 6.41 2.47
N PHE A 53 -4.95 7.15 1.99
CA PHE A 53 -4.99 8.61 2.10
C PHE A 53 -6.09 9.24 1.25
N LYS A 54 -6.42 8.64 0.10
CA LYS A 54 -7.56 9.07 -0.70
C LYS A 54 -8.87 8.85 0.06
N ALA A 55 -9.00 7.73 0.76
CA ALA A 55 -10.19 7.47 1.58
C ALA A 55 -10.31 8.50 2.71
N LEU A 56 -9.19 8.89 3.32
CA LEU A 56 -9.17 9.96 4.33
C LEU A 56 -9.48 11.33 3.75
N GLY A 57 -9.18 11.53 2.47
CA GLY A 57 -9.39 12.82 1.82
C GLY A 57 -8.31 13.85 2.12
N THR A 58 -7.14 13.43 2.60
CA THR A 58 -6.07 14.34 3.04
C THR A 58 -4.89 14.44 2.09
N GLY A 59 -4.83 13.56 1.07
CA GLY A 59 -3.62 13.41 0.25
C GLY A 59 -2.50 12.72 1.00
N LEU A 60 -1.43 12.37 0.30
CA LEU A 60 -0.30 11.66 0.88
C LEU A 60 0.38 12.50 1.96
N LYS A 61 0.74 11.84 3.06
CA LYS A 61 1.52 12.43 4.13
C LYS A 61 2.71 11.54 4.43
N PHE A 62 3.90 12.08 4.32
CA PHE A 62 5.12 11.36 4.65
C PHE A 62 5.48 11.56 6.13
N PRO A 63 6.08 10.55 6.75
CA PRO A 63 6.46 9.27 6.16
C PRO A 63 5.25 8.34 6.01
N LEU A 64 5.22 7.55 4.95
CA LEU A 64 4.14 6.58 4.74
C LEU A 64 4.27 5.37 5.66
N THR A 65 5.36 5.27 6.40
CA THR A 65 5.57 4.21 7.39
C THR A 65 4.65 4.32 8.60
N ASP A 66 3.95 5.45 8.77
CA ASP A 66 2.94 5.58 9.82
C ASP A 66 1.71 4.71 9.54
N VAL A 67 1.57 4.23 8.30
CA VAL A 67 0.52 3.31 7.91
C VAL A 67 1.19 2.02 7.49
N GLU A 68 0.80 0.92 8.12
CA GLU A 68 1.38 -0.38 7.78
C GLU A 68 0.31 -1.32 7.24
N ILE A 69 0.65 -2.00 6.15
CA ILE A 69 -0.20 -3.03 5.57
C ILE A 69 0.42 -4.38 5.93
N GLY A 70 -0.32 -5.16 6.70
CA GLY A 70 0.06 -6.52 7.04
C GLY A 70 -0.71 -7.51 6.18
N HIS A 71 -0.35 -8.77 6.27
CA HIS A 71 -1.01 -9.85 5.56
C HIS A 71 -1.27 -10.99 6.54
N ASP A 72 -2.45 -11.60 6.44
CA ASP A 72 -2.75 -12.76 7.26
C ASP A 72 -2.12 -14.01 6.66
N GLU A 73 -2.35 -15.16 7.29
CA GLU A 73 -1.77 -16.43 6.86
C GLU A 73 -2.25 -16.87 5.46
N ASN A 74 -3.38 -16.34 5.00
CA ASN A 74 -3.91 -16.63 3.68
C ASN A 74 -3.46 -15.59 2.64
N GLY A 75 -2.64 -14.61 3.07
CA GLY A 75 -2.16 -13.58 2.18
C GLY A 75 -3.10 -12.40 2.00
N LYS A 76 -4.20 -12.34 2.79
CA LYS A 76 -5.13 -11.22 2.70
C LYS A 76 -4.53 -9.99 3.37
N PRO A 77 -4.47 -8.85 2.68
CA PRO A 77 -3.95 -7.62 3.28
C PRO A 77 -4.92 -7.02 4.29
N HIS A 78 -4.36 -6.31 5.26
CA HIS A 78 -5.14 -5.54 6.22
C HIS A 78 -4.34 -4.30 6.64
N LEU A 79 -5.05 -3.26 7.05
CA LEU A 79 -4.42 -2.05 7.60
C LEU A 79 -4.18 -2.26 9.08
N CYS A 80 -2.93 -2.32 9.48
CA CYS A 80 -2.56 -2.61 10.86
C CYS A 80 -3.03 -1.50 11.80
N GLY A 81 -3.74 -1.89 12.87
CA GLY A 81 -4.20 -0.95 13.88
C GLY A 81 -5.41 -0.12 13.49
N ILE A 82 -5.99 -0.35 12.32
CA ILE A 82 -7.18 0.38 11.86
C ILE A 82 -8.30 -0.63 11.66
N ASP A 83 -8.96 -0.99 12.76
CA ASP A 83 -9.92 -2.09 12.79
C ASP A 83 -11.16 -1.86 11.94
N SER A 84 -11.60 -0.60 11.86
CA SER A 84 -12.79 -0.25 11.06
C SER A 84 -12.42 0.04 9.61
N SER A 85 -11.69 -0.87 9.00
CA SER A 85 -11.23 -0.71 7.63
C SER A 85 -11.17 -2.05 6.90
N ASP A 86 -11.10 -1.96 5.58
CA ASP A 86 -10.80 -3.12 4.75
C ASP A 86 -9.99 -2.65 3.55
N ILE A 87 -9.23 -3.57 2.97
CA ILE A 87 -8.36 -3.27 1.84
C ILE A 87 -8.31 -4.46 0.90
N SER A 88 -8.27 -4.19 -0.38
CA SER A 88 -8.05 -5.20 -1.40
C SER A 88 -6.99 -4.71 -2.36
N ILE A 89 -6.09 -5.60 -2.74
CA ILE A 89 -4.98 -5.30 -3.63
C ILE A 89 -4.99 -6.30 -4.77
N SER A 90 -4.77 -5.82 -5.98
CA SER A 90 -4.70 -6.68 -7.15
C SER A 90 -3.61 -6.16 -8.08
N HIS A 91 -3.08 -7.03 -8.91
CA HIS A 91 -2.15 -6.62 -9.95
C HIS A 91 -2.38 -7.47 -11.19
N ASP A 92 -2.14 -6.85 -12.33
CA ASP A 92 -2.24 -7.54 -13.62
C ASP A 92 -1.33 -6.82 -14.61
N GLY A 93 -0.46 -7.59 -15.24
CA GLY A 93 0.49 -7.06 -16.19
C GLY A 93 1.40 -6.01 -15.55
N GLU A 94 1.31 -4.78 -16.04
CA GLU A 94 2.19 -3.70 -15.63
C GLU A 94 1.66 -2.86 -14.47
N TYR A 95 0.48 -3.19 -13.93
CA TYR A 95 -0.20 -2.33 -12.96
C TYR A 95 -0.56 -3.07 -11.69
N ALA A 96 -0.50 -2.33 -10.59
CA ALA A 96 -1.07 -2.75 -9.31
C ALA A 96 -2.18 -1.76 -8.95
N VAL A 97 -3.24 -2.27 -8.34
CA VAL A 97 -4.38 -1.46 -7.92
C VAL A 97 -4.75 -1.83 -6.49
N ALA A 98 -5.21 -0.85 -5.73
CA ALA A 98 -5.68 -1.10 -4.39
C ALA A 98 -6.94 -0.28 -4.11
N THR A 99 -7.81 -0.85 -3.29
CA THR A 99 -9.02 -0.17 -2.83
C THR A 99 -9.05 -0.26 -1.31
N VAL A 100 -9.35 0.86 -0.66
CA VAL A 100 -9.49 0.94 0.80
C VAL A 100 -10.87 1.45 1.11
N ILE A 101 -11.50 0.84 2.11
CA ILE A 101 -12.75 1.33 2.67
C ILE A 101 -12.55 1.58 4.17
N LEU A 102 -12.99 2.73 4.63
CA LEU A 102 -12.98 3.10 6.04
C LEU A 102 -14.42 3.21 6.52
N LEU A 103 -14.69 2.57 7.64
CA LEU A 103 -16.04 2.50 8.20
C LEU A 103 -16.28 3.52 9.29
#